data_548ba90e6e99b267a40b59a6cec02f6f
#
_entry.id   548ba90e6e99b267a40b59a6cec02f6f
#
_cell.length_a   1.000
_cell.length_b   1.000
_cell.length_c   1.000
_cell.angle_alpha   90.00
_cell.angle_beta   90.00
_cell.angle_gamma   90.00
#
_symmetry.space_group_name_H-M   'P 1'
#
loop_
_entity.id
_entity.type
_entity.pdbx_description
1 polymer ?
#
loop_
_entity_poly.entity_id
_entity_poly.type
_entity_poly.pdbx_seq_one_letter_code
_entity_poly.pdbx_strand_id
1 'polypeptide(L)'
;MTKPLIILGAGGHAKVVLSVALELGIDVKCLTDNDKKKHGKKVLGIEVLGDDRILGAYGPDRFELAMGIGVGSESHQLTIQLEHRFKIFTRLSNQGYSFPALIHPKAVVAQECTIGNGVQIFSGSIVQPNCSVGDLSILNTKSSVDHDCSIGKASHIAPGVTCGGNVKIGAHAQIGIGAIILPNTNIKDNSIVAAGSVVNADVNVGEKVVGTPARLMVK
;
A
#
# COMPACT_ATOMS: atom_id res chain seq x y z
N MET A 1 -6.30 24.42 -7.42
CA MET A 1 -5.02 23.78 -7.81
C MET A 1 -4.71 22.71 -6.76
N THR A 2 -4.39 21.52 -7.19
CA THR A 2 -3.91 20.46 -6.29
C THR A 2 -2.53 20.86 -5.75
N LYS A 3 -2.27 20.58 -4.48
CA LYS A 3 -0.95 20.85 -3.87
C LYS A 3 0.11 19.93 -4.51
N PRO A 4 1.37 20.42 -4.67
CA PRO A 4 2.47 19.57 -5.08
C PRO A 4 2.70 18.43 -4.07
N LEU A 5 3.15 17.27 -4.58
CA LEU A 5 3.37 16.06 -3.80
C LEU A 5 4.83 15.92 -3.39
N ILE A 6 5.08 15.46 -2.17
CA ILE A 6 6.38 14.97 -1.70
C ILE A 6 6.25 13.47 -1.43
N ILE A 7 7.17 12.67 -1.96
CA ILE A 7 7.16 11.22 -1.78
C ILE A 7 8.15 10.83 -0.70
N LEU A 8 7.67 10.16 0.35
CA LEU A 8 8.49 9.69 1.46
C LEU A 8 9.14 8.34 1.12
N GLY A 9 10.46 8.34 1.00
CA GLY A 9 11.27 7.21 0.53
C GLY A 9 11.66 7.33 -0.94
N ALA A 10 12.82 6.75 -1.30
CA ALA A 10 13.40 6.74 -2.64
C ALA A 10 13.90 5.34 -3.04
N GLY A 11 13.16 4.30 -2.66
CA GLY A 11 13.41 2.90 -3.00
C GLY A 11 12.63 2.42 -4.23
N GLY A 12 12.56 1.11 -4.41
CA GLY A 12 11.82 0.49 -5.52
C GLY A 12 10.33 0.84 -5.52
N HIS A 13 9.68 0.81 -4.36
CA HIS A 13 8.29 1.18 -4.21
C HIS A 13 8.04 2.67 -4.55
N ALA A 14 8.93 3.55 -4.11
CA ALA A 14 8.85 4.97 -4.45
C ALA A 14 8.89 5.23 -5.97
N LYS A 15 9.63 4.42 -6.73
CA LYS A 15 9.63 4.51 -8.21
C LYS A 15 8.24 4.23 -8.78
N VAL A 16 7.53 3.23 -8.23
CA VAL A 16 6.17 2.89 -8.69
C VAL A 16 5.19 4.01 -8.31
N VAL A 17 5.25 4.50 -7.06
CA VAL A 17 4.42 5.62 -6.58
C VAL A 17 4.66 6.87 -7.43
N LEU A 18 5.92 7.20 -7.71
CA LEU A 18 6.28 8.34 -8.55
C LEU A 18 5.76 8.18 -9.99
N SER A 19 5.89 6.98 -10.57
CA SER A 19 5.35 6.70 -11.91
C SER A 19 3.84 6.96 -11.97
N VAL A 20 3.09 6.53 -10.95
CA VAL A 20 1.65 6.80 -10.87
C VAL A 20 1.36 8.29 -10.73
N ALA A 21 2.08 9.00 -9.87
CA ALA A 21 1.90 10.44 -9.69
C ALA A 21 2.15 11.21 -11.00
N LEU A 22 3.19 10.83 -11.75
CA LEU A 22 3.52 11.45 -13.05
C LEU A 22 2.44 11.13 -14.10
N GLU A 23 1.92 9.90 -14.16
CA GLU A 23 0.82 9.55 -15.08
C GLU A 23 -0.49 10.29 -14.75
N LEU A 24 -0.72 10.61 -13.47
CA LEU A 24 -1.85 11.43 -13.02
C LEU A 24 -1.64 12.95 -13.28
N GLY A 25 -0.47 13.37 -13.78
CA GLY A 25 -0.13 14.76 -13.97
C GLY A 25 0.07 15.54 -12.66
N ILE A 26 0.35 14.83 -11.56
CA ILE A 26 0.60 15.46 -10.26
C ILE A 26 2.00 16.08 -10.27
N ASP A 27 2.11 17.35 -9.86
CA ASP A 27 3.41 17.98 -9.64
C ASP A 27 4.11 17.35 -8.44
N VAL A 28 5.25 16.67 -8.68
CA VAL A 28 6.05 16.05 -7.63
C VAL A 28 7.25 16.91 -7.33
N LYS A 29 7.25 17.55 -6.16
CA LYS A 29 8.30 18.47 -5.71
C LYS A 29 9.64 17.77 -5.50
N CYS A 30 9.65 16.65 -4.77
CA CYS A 30 10.85 15.90 -4.45
C CYS A 30 10.51 14.53 -3.83
N LEU A 31 11.56 13.73 -3.61
CA LEU A 31 11.52 12.57 -2.72
C LEU A 31 12.35 12.83 -1.47
N THR A 32 12.07 12.08 -0.39
CA THR A 32 12.93 11.98 0.79
C THR A 32 13.50 10.58 0.93
N ASP A 33 14.60 10.42 1.65
CA ASP A 33 15.10 9.10 2.05
C ASP A 33 16.07 9.27 3.22
N ASN A 34 16.04 8.35 4.19
CA ASN A 34 16.98 8.38 5.33
C ASN A 34 18.41 7.96 4.94
N ASP A 35 18.58 7.26 3.81
CA ASP A 35 19.90 6.92 3.29
C ASP A 35 20.54 8.12 2.61
N LYS A 36 21.51 8.72 3.31
CA LYS A 36 22.28 9.87 2.82
C LYS A 36 22.95 9.65 1.47
N LYS A 37 23.24 8.39 1.09
CA LYS A 37 23.84 8.04 -0.21
C LYS A 37 22.91 8.31 -1.38
N LYS A 38 21.61 8.50 -1.13
CA LYS A 38 20.60 8.82 -2.14
C LYS A 38 20.39 10.32 -2.30
N HIS A 39 20.77 11.14 -1.33
CA HIS A 39 20.57 12.59 -1.38
C HIS A 39 21.27 13.20 -2.60
N GLY A 40 20.61 14.13 -3.27
CA GLY A 40 21.06 14.74 -4.52
C GLY A 40 20.92 13.85 -5.77
N LYS A 41 20.58 12.55 -5.61
CA LYS A 41 20.30 11.67 -6.76
C LYS A 41 18.87 11.88 -7.26
N LYS A 42 18.63 11.47 -8.50
CA LYS A 42 17.30 11.55 -9.13
C LYS A 42 16.68 10.16 -9.28
N VAL A 43 15.38 10.09 -9.05
CA VAL A 43 14.52 8.94 -9.34
C VAL A 43 13.51 9.40 -10.38
N LEU A 44 13.51 8.80 -11.58
CA LEU A 44 12.66 9.20 -12.71
C LEU A 44 12.69 10.74 -12.99
N GLY A 45 13.86 11.37 -12.83
CA GLY A 45 14.04 12.80 -13.04
C GLY A 45 13.79 13.70 -11.82
N ILE A 46 13.14 13.21 -10.77
CA ILE A 46 12.83 13.96 -9.54
C ILE A 46 13.93 13.73 -8.49
N GLU A 47 14.37 14.80 -7.83
CA GLU A 47 15.49 14.79 -6.90
C GLU A 47 15.09 14.27 -5.51
N VAL A 48 16.01 13.54 -4.87
CA VAL A 48 15.95 13.17 -3.45
C VAL A 48 16.63 14.28 -2.65
N LEU A 49 15.84 15.19 -2.08
CA LEU A 49 16.38 16.41 -1.44
C LEU A 49 17.03 16.17 -0.07
N GLY A 50 16.66 15.11 0.63
CA GLY A 50 17.16 14.83 1.96
C GLY A 50 16.33 13.78 2.68
N ASP A 51 16.41 13.73 4.00
CA ASP A 51 15.51 12.96 4.84
C ASP A 51 14.23 13.76 5.21
N ASP A 52 13.33 13.16 5.98
CA ASP A 52 12.02 13.77 6.31
C ASP A 52 12.13 15.08 7.13
N ARG A 53 13.31 15.46 7.61
CA ARG A 53 13.51 16.75 8.28
C ARG A 53 13.28 17.94 7.36
N ILE A 54 13.41 17.75 6.05
CA ILE A 54 13.10 18.81 5.07
C ILE A 54 11.64 19.26 5.13
N LEU A 55 10.72 18.41 5.63
CA LEU A 55 9.30 18.74 5.76
C LEU A 55 9.07 19.99 6.63
N GLY A 56 10.01 20.34 7.52
CA GLY A 56 9.97 21.60 8.26
C GLY A 56 9.93 22.85 7.37
N ALA A 57 10.49 22.77 6.16
CA ALA A 57 10.44 23.85 5.15
C ALA A 57 9.25 23.71 4.17
N TYR A 58 8.54 22.58 4.19
CA TYR A 58 7.45 22.23 3.28
C TYR A 58 6.15 21.98 4.07
N GLY A 59 5.48 23.06 4.51
CA GLY A 59 4.30 22.98 5.37
C GLY A 59 3.09 22.27 4.76
N PRO A 60 2.18 21.72 5.60
CA PRO A 60 1.01 20.96 5.17
C PRO A 60 -0.02 21.79 4.40
N ASP A 61 0.00 23.09 4.53
CA ASP A 61 -0.85 24.02 3.75
C ASP A 61 -0.46 24.08 2.28
N ARG A 62 0.80 23.78 1.94
CA ARG A 62 1.34 23.91 0.60
C ARG A 62 1.63 22.59 -0.10
N PHE A 63 1.80 21.52 0.64
CA PHE A 63 2.22 20.21 0.10
C PHE A 63 1.37 19.06 0.63
N GLU A 64 1.22 18.04 -0.20
CA GLU A 64 0.66 16.73 0.16
C GLU A 64 1.76 15.69 0.18
N LEU A 65 1.51 14.56 0.84
CA LEU A 65 2.50 13.49 0.98
C LEU A 65 2.03 12.20 0.33
N ALA A 66 2.97 11.41 -0.18
CA ALA A 66 2.72 10.02 -0.57
C ALA A 66 3.75 9.09 0.07
N MET A 67 3.31 7.89 0.46
CA MET A 67 4.15 6.89 1.08
C MET A 67 4.92 6.09 0.03
N GLY A 68 6.18 6.44 -0.20
CA GLY A 68 7.09 5.72 -1.09
C GLY A 68 7.92 4.63 -0.37
N ILE A 69 7.80 4.53 0.96
CA ILE A 69 8.42 3.44 1.72
C ILE A 69 7.65 2.15 1.42
N GLY A 70 8.32 1.17 0.85
CA GLY A 70 7.73 -0.12 0.50
C GLY A 70 7.72 -1.11 1.66
N VAL A 71 7.27 -2.33 1.34
CA VAL A 71 7.36 -3.50 2.20
C VAL A 71 8.46 -4.39 1.62
N GLY A 72 9.47 -4.72 2.42
CA GLY A 72 10.59 -5.57 2.00
C GLY A 72 10.20 -7.05 1.88
N SER A 73 11.16 -7.89 1.53
CA SER A 73 10.95 -9.34 1.34
C SER A 73 11.22 -10.19 2.59
N GLU A 74 11.74 -9.61 3.66
CA GLU A 74 12.07 -10.36 4.88
C GLU A 74 10.81 -10.79 5.64
N SER A 75 10.47 -12.05 5.52
CA SER A 75 9.21 -12.64 5.97
C SER A 75 8.90 -12.46 7.47
N HIS A 76 9.90 -12.17 8.29
CA HIS A 76 9.73 -11.98 9.74
C HIS A 76 9.40 -10.53 10.12
N GLN A 77 9.50 -9.60 9.17
CA GLN A 77 9.35 -8.16 9.42
C GLN A 77 8.21 -7.51 8.62
N LEU A 78 7.47 -8.27 7.83
CA LEU A 78 6.49 -7.70 6.89
C LEU A 78 5.41 -6.88 7.60
N THR A 79 4.79 -7.43 8.63
CA THR A 79 3.75 -6.73 9.40
C THR A 79 4.33 -5.57 10.20
N ILE A 80 5.54 -5.71 10.74
CA ILE A 80 6.27 -4.63 11.43
C ILE A 80 6.55 -3.47 10.48
N GLN A 81 6.91 -3.76 9.23
CA GLN A 81 7.12 -2.73 8.21
C GLN A 81 5.82 -2.03 7.83
N LEU A 82 4.71 -2.74 7.75
CA LEU A 82 3.38 -2.17 7.52
C LEU A 82 2.97 -1.25 8.67
N GLU A 83 3.17 -1.67 9.92
CA GLU A 83 2.96 -0.83 11.10
C GLU A 83 3.85 0.41 11.11
N HIS A 84 5.14 0.28 10.74
CA HIS A 84 6.07 1.40 10.68
C HIS A 84 5.60 2.45 9.67
N ARG A 85 5.18 2.03 8.47
CA ARG A 85 4.59 2.91 7.47
C ARG A 85 3.36 3.63 8.03
N PHE A 86 2.49 2.91 8.73
CA PHE A 86 1.28 3.48 9.32
C PHE A 86 1.58 4.47 10.46
N LYS A 87 2.62 4.22 11.28
CA LYS A 87 3.09 5.17 12.31
C LYS A 87 3.58 6.48 11.69
N ILE A 88 4.33 6.42 10.59
CA ILE A 88 4.78 7.62 9.85
C ILE A 88 3.57 8.37 9.31
N PHE A 89 2.64 7.68 8.64
CA PHE A 89 1.41 8.25 8.11
C PHE A 89 0.61 8.98 9.21
N THR A 90 0.32 8.30 10.32
CA THR A 90 -0.45 8.87 11.43
C THR A 90 0.24 10.08 12.03
N ARG A 91 1.56 10.01 12.26
CA ARG A 91 2.34 11.13 12.80
C ARG A 91 2.25 12.37 11.91
N LEU A 92 2.41 12.20 10.60
CA LEU A 92 2.40 13.33 9.65
C LEU A 92 0.97 13.83 9.39
N SER A 93 -0.03 12.96 9.38
CA SER A 93 -1.44 13.36 9.31
C SER A 93 -1.84 14.20 10.52
N ASN A 94 -1.38 13.84 11.73
CA ASN A 94 -1.61 14.64 12.95
C ASN A 94 -0.89 16.01 12.91
N GLN A 95 0.14 16.16 12.07
CA GLN A 95 0.80 17.44 11.78
C GLN A 95 0.07 18.26 10.69
N GLY A 96 -1.05 17.76 10.18
CA GLY A 96 -1.89 18.45 9.20
C GLY A 96 -1.60 18.08 7.73
N TYR A 97 -0.65 17.18 7.45
CA TYR A 97 -0.42 16.74 6.07
C TYR A 97 -1.54 15.83 5.58
N SER A 98 -2.01 16.08 4.36
CA SER A 98 -2.89 15.17 3.64
C SER A 98 -2.10 14.14 2.82
N PHE A 99 -2.70 12.95 2.70
CA PHE A 99 -2.19 11.87 1.87
C PHE A 99 -3.28 11.49 0.88
N PRO A 100 -3.24 12.00 -0.36
CA PRO A 100 -4.22 11.63 -1.38
C PRO A 100 -4.12 10.14 -1.71
N ALA A 101 -5.25 9.54 -2.07
CA ALA A 101 -5.23 8.22 -2.70
C ALA A 101 -4.62 8.35 -4.11
N LEU A 102 -3.67 7.47 -4.43
CA LEU A 102 -3.05 7.42 -5.75
C LEU A 102 -3.59 6.20 -6.51
N ILE A 103 -4.51 6.46 -7.43
CA ILE A 103 -5.15 5.43 -8.26
C ILE A 103 -4.62 5.55 -9.68
N HIS A 104 -3.88 4.52 -10.13
CA HIS A 104 -3.32 4.49 -11.47
C HIS A 104 -4.43 4.57 -12.54
N PRO A 105 -4.28 5.37 -13.62
CA PRO A 105 -5.33 5.50 -14.66
C PRO A 105 -5.76 4.18 -15.33
N LYS A 106 -4.90 3.16 -15.28
CA LYS A 106 -5.21 1.81 -15.79
C LYS A 106 -5.69 0.83 -14.70
N ALA A 107 -6.02 1.31 -13.52
CA ALA A 107 -6.76 0.54 -12.53
C ALA A 107 -8.26 0.70 -12.76
N VAL A 108 -9.04 -0.32 -12.42
CA VAL A 108 -10.51 -0.27 -12.47
C VAL A 108 -11.02 -0.28 -11.04
N VAL A 109 -11.70 0.79 -10.64
CA VAL A 109 -12.31 0.91 -9.31
C VAL A 109 -13.77 1.28 -9.51
N ALA A 110 -14.67 0.45 -9.01
CA ALA A 110 -16.11 0.70 -9.10
C ALA A 110 -16.52 1.93 -8.27
N GLN A 111 -17.57 2.63 -8.69
CA GLN A 111 -17.97 3.91 -8.09
C GLN A 111 -18.45 3.77 -6.64
N GLU A 112 -19.01 2.63 -6.28
CA GLU A 112 -19.55 2.33 -4.95
C GLU A 112 -18.47 1.97 -3.93
N CYS A 113 -17.19 2.02 -4.32
CA CYS A 113 -16.09 1.71 -3.42
C CYS A 113 -15.75 2.89 -2.49
N THR A 114 -15.44 2.57 -1.24
CA THR A 114 -14.88 3.53 -0.29
C THR A 114 -13.36 3.38 -0.26
N ILE A 115 -12.63 4.44 -0.60
CA ILE A 115 -11.17 4.45 -0.65
C ILE A 115 -10.64 5.41 0.41
N GLY A 116 -9.82 4.90 1.31
CA GLY A 116 -9.19 5.66 2.40
C GLY A 116 -8.05 6.56 1.97
N ASN A 117 -7.52 7.33 2.92
CA ASN A 117 -6.41 8.25 2.70
C ASN A 117 -5.09 7.50 2.45
N GLY A 118 -4.28 8.00 1.53
CA GLY A 118 -2.98 7.44 1.22
C GLY A 118 -3.01 6.04 0.59
N VAL A 119 -4.20 5.54 0.20
CA VAL A 119 -4.34 4.28 -0.52
C VAL A 119 -3.62 4.36 -1.86
N GLN A 120 -2.96 3.28 -2.23
CA GLN A 120 -2.23 3.16 -3.49
C GLN A 120 -2.79 1.98 -4.29
N ILE A 121 -3.37 2.28 -5.45
CA ILE A 121 -3.93 1.27 -6.36
C ILE A 121 -3.15 1.34 -7.68
N PHE A 122 -2.39 0.28 -7.96
CA PHE A 122 -1.44 0.29 -9.07
C PHE A 122 -2.03 -0.29 -10.36
N SER A 123 -1.23 -0.22 -11.42
CA SER A 123 -1.62 -0.56 -12.78
C SER A 123 -2.25 -1.95 -12.89
N GLY A 124 -3.42 -2.01 -13.54
CA GLY A 124 -4.15 -3.25 -13.79
C GLY A 124 -4.84 -3.86 -12.56
N SER A 125 -4.83 -3.18 -11.42
CA SER A 125 -5.63 -3.59 -10.27
C SER A 125 -7.11 -3.39 -10.54
N ILE A 126 -7.95 -4.28 -9.99
CA ILE A 126 -9.40 -4.24 -10.12
C ILE A 126 -10.01 -4.26 -8.72
N VAL A 127 -10.94 -3.34 -8.46
CA VAL A 127 -11.76 -3.30 -7.24
C VAL A 127 -13.22 -3.26 -7.66
N GLN A 128 -13.93 -4.34 -7.38
CA GLN A 128 -15.32 -4.53 -7.75
C GLN A 128 -16.29 -3.78 -6.81
N PRO A 129 -17.59 -3.67 -7.14
CA PRO A 129 -18.56 -2.89 -6.38
C PRO A 129 -18.62 -3.23 -4.90
N ASN A 130 -19.02 -2.22 -4.10
CA ASN A 130 -19.29 -2.35 -2.67
C ASN A 130 -18.07 -2.77 -1.83
N CYS A 131 -16.85 -2.47 -2.31
CA CYS A 131 -15.62 -2.71 -1.56
C CYS A 131 -15.21 -1.50 -0.71
N SER A 132 -14.55 -1.77 0.42
CA SER A 132 -13.89 -0.75 1.23
C SER A 132 -12.39 -1.01 1.35
N VAL A 133 -11.58 0.02 1.15
CA VAL A 133 -10.12 -0.06 1.24
C VAL A 133 -9.65 0.96 2.28
N GLY A 134 -9.14 0.49 3.41
CA GLY A 134 -8.70 1.29 4.53
C GLY A 134 -7.43 2.08 4.25
N ASP A 135 -7.20 3.12 5.05
CA ASP A 135 -6.09 4.06 4.91
C ASP A 135 -4.74 3.36 4.71
N LEU A 136 -3.90 3.95 3.86
CA LEU A 136 -2.53 3.55 3.57
C LEU A 136 -2.36 2.12 3.02
N SER A 137 -3.44 1.46 2.61
CA SER A 137 -3.36 0.14 2.01
C SER A 137 -2.81 0.20 0.59
N ILE A 138 -2.19 -0.89 0.16
CA ILE A 138 -1.62 -1.03 -1.18
C ILE A 138 -2.35 -2.16 -1.89
N LEU A 139 -2.99 -1.85 -3.01
CA LEU A 139 -3.44 -2.81 -4.01
C LEU A 139 -2.44 -2.78 -5.16
N ASN A 140 -1.56 -3.79 -5.18
CA ASN A 140 -0.41 -3.78 -6.06
C ASN A 140 -0.77 -4.27 -7.47
N THR A 141 0.17 -4.13 -8.38
CA THR A 141 0.02 -4.40 -9.82
C THR A 141 -0.77 -5.68 -10.10
N LYS A 142 -1.84 -5.56 -10.90
CA LYS A 142 -2.72 -6.68 -11.31
C LYS A 142 -3.39 -7.44 -10.14
N SER A 143 -3.51 -6.85 -8.96
CA SER A 143 -4.35 -7.44 -7.91
C SER A 143 -5.83 -7.30 -8.27
N SER A 144 -6.66 -8.25 -7.84
CA SER A 144 -8.10 -8.24 -8.05
C SER A 144 -8.82 -8.48 -6.74
N VAL A 145 -9.73 -7.57 -6.41
CA VAL A 145 -10.59 -7.64 -5.22
C VAL A 145 -12.03 -7.65 -5.70
N ASP A 146 -12.71 -8.76 -5.51
CA ASP A 146 -14.08 -8.94 -5.97
C ASP A 146 -15.09 -8.24 -5.04
N HIS A 147 -16.40 -8.28 -5.39
CA HIS A 147 -17.47 -7.53 -4.74
C HIS A 147 -17.56 -7.78 -3.22
N ASP A 148 -18.10 -6.80 -2.49
CA ASP A 148 -18.38 -6.86 -1.05
C ASP A 148 -17.15 -7.12 -0.14
N CYS A 149 -15.94 -6.89 -0.64
CA CYS A 149 -14.71 -7.08 0.13
C CYS A 149 -14.40 -5.89 1.03
N SER A 150 -13.75 -6.17 2.16
CA SER A 150 -13.18 -5.12 3.00
C SER A 150 -11.69 -5.35 3.25
N ILE A 151 -10.88 -4.34 2.93
CA ILE A 151 -9.42 -4.34 3.12
C ILE A 151 -9.10 -3.39 4.27
N GLY A 152 -8.54 -3.92 5.34
CA GLY A 152 -8.15 -3.15 6.52
C GLY A 152 -6.98 -2.21 6.25
N LYS A 153 -6.85 -1.19 7.11
CA LYS A 153 -5.80 -0.15 6.99
C LYS A 153 -4.39 -0.73 6.94
N ALA A 154 -3.53 -0.05 6.18
CA ALA A 154 -2.11 -0.39 6.01
C ALA A 154 -1.83 -1.84 5.60
N SER A 155 -2.78 -2.51 4.94
CA SER A 155 -2.59 -3.85 4.40
C SER A 155 -1.96 -3.81 3.03
N HIS A 156 -1.26 -4.86 2.66
CA HIS A 156 -0.62 -4.98 1.36
C HIS A 156 -1.17 -6.19 0.60
N ILE A 157 -1.89 -5.90 -0.45
CA ILE A 157 -2.35 -6.86 -1.44
C ILE A 157 -1.30 -6.88 -2.54
N ALA A 158 -0.40 -7.86 -2.51
CA ALA A 158 0.78 -7.91 -3.38
C ALA A 158 0.41 -8.16 -4.86
N PRO A 159 1.37 -8.02 -5.79
CA PRO A 159 1.09 -8.20 -7.21
C PRO A 159 0.40 -9.52 -7.54
N GLY A 160 -0.65 -9.46 -8.38
CA GLY A 160 -1.35 -10.64 -8.89
C GLY A 160 -2.20 -11.39 -7.86
N VAL A 161 -2.41 -10.87 -6.68
CA VAL A 161 -3.36 -11.45 -5.70
C VAL A 161 -4.77 -11.42 -6.26
N THR A 162 -5.53 -12.49 -6.02
CA THR A 162 -6.96 -12.56 -6.35
C THR A 162 -7.77 -12.85 -5.10
N CYS A 163 -8.68 -11.94 -4.76
CA CYS A 163 -9.67 -12.11 -3.70
C CYS A 163 -11.04 -12.37 -4.32
N GLY A 164 -11.70 -13.46 -3.93
CA GLY A 164 -13.10 -13.72 -4.27
C GLY A 164 -14.06 -12.81 -3.51
N GLY A 165 -15.35 -12.90 -3.81
CA GLY A 165 -16.37 -12.04 -3.19
C GLY A 165 -16.47 -12.19 -1.68
N ASN A 166 -16.82 -11.08 -0.99
CA ASN A 166 -17.03 -11.01 0.47
C ASN A 166 -15.82 -11.47 1.30
N VAL A 167 -14.59 -11.24 0.79
CA VAL A 167 -13.36 -11.46 1.56
C VAL A 167 -13.12 -10.28 2.50
N LYS A 168 -12.74 -10.59 3.75
CA LYS A 168 -12.36 -9.58 4.75
C LYS A 168 -10.89 -9.72 5.09
N ILE A 169 -10.11 -8.67 4.85
CA ILE A 169 -8.70 -8.61 5.18
C ILE A 169 -8.50 -7.57 6.27
N GLY A 170 -7.95 -7.98 7.39
CA GLY A 170 -7.69 -7.15 8.56
C GLY A 170 -6.57 -6.14 8.37
N ALA A 171 -6.35 -5.30 9.37
CA ALA A 171 -5.31 -4.27 9.36
C ALA A 171 -3.90 -4.89 9.37
N HIS A 172 -2.94 -4.22 8.69
CA HIS A 172 -1.54 -4.64 8.63
C HIS A 172 -1.33 -6.07 8.11
N ALA A 173 -2.30 -6.62 7.38
CA ALA A 173 -2.17 -7.95 6.78
C ALA A 173 -1.32 -7.89 5.50
N GLN A 174 -0.49 -8.92 5.31
CA GLN A 174 0.34 -9.09 4.13
C GLN A 174 -0.18 -10.26 3.30
N ILE A 175 -0.69 -9.99 2.11
CA ILE A 175 -1.10 -11.02 1.16
C ILE A 175 -0.02 -11.13 0.09
N GLY A 176 0.66 -12.25 0.07
CA GLY A 176 1.84 -12.50 -0.78
C GLY A 176 1.52 -12.59 -2.27
N ILE A 177 2.54 -12.35 -3.10
CA ILE A 177 2.43 -12.32 -4.57
C ILE A 177 1.68 -13.55 -5.09
N GLY A 178 0.67 -13.33 -5.94
CA GLY A 178 -0.07 -14.40 -6.62
C GLY A 178 -0.92 -15.28 -5.70
N ALA A 179 -1.15 -14.91 -4.44
CA ALA A 179 -2.06 -15.65 -3.58
C ALA A 179 -3.51 -15.53 -4.04
N ILE A 180 -4.29 -16.58 -3.78
CA ILE A 180 -5.72 -16.67 -4.09
C ILE A 180 -6.46 -16.84 -2.76
N ILE A 181 -7.41 -15.93 -2.51
CA ILE A 181 -8.27 -15.98 -1.32
C ILE A 181 -9.68 -16.34 -1.77
N LEU A 182 -10.20 -17.48 -1.31
CA LEU A 182 -11.52 -17.94 -1.71
C LEU A 182 -12.64 -17.06 -1.10
N PRO A 183 -13.83 -17.00 -1.74
CA PRO A 183 -14.94 -16.19 -1.25
C PRO A 183 -15.30 -16.45 0.21
N ASN A 184 -15.81 -15.41 0.90
CA ASN A 184 -16.26 -15.45 2.30
C ASN A 184 -15.14 -15.76 3.33
N THR A 185 -13.87 -15.66 2.96
CA THR A 185 -12.74 -15.90 3.86
C THR A 185 -12.38 -14.66 4.66
N ASN A 186 -12.06 -14.83 5.95
CA ASN A 186 -11.59 -13.75 6.82
C ASN A 186 -10.12 -13.93 7.14
N ILE A 187 -9.29 -12.98 6.72
CA ILE A 187 -7.88 -12.86 7.09
C ILE A 187 -7.80 -11.80 8.19
N LYS A 188 -7.47 -12.20 9.42
CA LYS A 188 -7.45 -11.27 10.56
C LYS A 188 -6.21 -10.36 10.54
N ASP A 189 -6.19 -9.40 11.49
CA ASP A 189 -5.11 -8.41 11.61
C ASP A 189 -3.72 -9.03 11.75
N ASN A 190 -2.71 -8.36 11.20
CA ASN A 190 -1.30 -8.76 11.27
C ASN A 190 -0.99 -10.16 10.71
N SER A 191 -1.88 -10.74 9.92
CA SER A 191 -1.68 -12.06 9.32
C SER A 191 -0.82 -11.97 8.06
N ILE A 192 -0.17 -13.08 7.74
CA ILE A 192 0.65 -13.20 6.54
C ILE A 192 0.17 -14.40 5.73
N VAL A 193 -0.24 -14.14 4.50
CA VAL A 193 -0.45 -15.18 3.49
C VAL A 193 0.79 -15.23 2.60
N ALA A 194 1.46 -16.38 2.53
CA ALA A 194 2.66 -16.55 1.72
C ALA A 194 2.33 -16.45 0.22
N ALA A 195 3.34 -16.12 -0.60
CA ALA A 195 3.20 -16.04 -2.04
C ALA A 195 2.68 -17.37 -2.65
N GLY A 196 1.80 -17.28 -3.65
CA GLY A 196 1.22 -18.42 -4.36
C GLY A 196 0.29 -19.32 -3.55
N SER A 197 -0.07 -18.93 -2.33
CA SER A 197 -0.97 -19.72 -1.49
C SER A 197 -2.42 -19.63 -1.94
N VAL A 198 -3.18 -20.72 -1.74
CA VAL A 198 -4.64 -20.76 -1.92
C VAL A 198 -5.31 -20.89 -0.56
N VAL A 199 -5.92 -19.80 -0.10
CA VAL A 199 -6.56 -19.73 1.23
C VAL A 199 -8.04 -20.06 1.09
N ASN A 200 -8.45 -21.14 1.74
CA ASN A 200 -9.81 -21.67 1.73
C ASN A 200 -10.45 -21.75 3.12
N ALA A 201 -9.84 -21.14 4.12
CA ALA A 201 -10.32 -21.07 5.50
C ALA A 201 -9.84 -19.78 6.14
N ASP A 202 -10.50 -19.34 7.21
CA ASP A 202 -10.12 -18.16 7.97
C ASP A 202 -8.70 -18.25 8.53
N VAL A 203 -8.01 -17.10 8.57
CA VAL A 203 -6.66 -16.95 9.14
C VAL A 203 -6.75 -16.06 10.38
N ASN A 204 -6.29 -16.55 11.52
CA ASN A 204 -6.39 -15.81 12.77
C ASN A 204 -5.34 -14.69 12.88
N VAL A 205 -5.51 -13.81 13.87
CA VAL A 205 -4.62 -12.67 14.13
C VAL A 205 -3.16 -13.13 14.24
N GLY A 206 -2.29 -12.53 13.46
CA GLY A 206 -0.84 -12.79 13.49
C GLY A 206 -0.41 -14.14 12.91
N GLU A 207 -1.33 -14.96 12.43
CA GLU A 207 -0.98 -16.23 11.80
C GLU A 207 -0.29 -16.04 10.46
N LYS A 208 0.60 -16.97 10.14
CA LYS A 208 1.22 -17.10 8.84
C LYS A 208 0.81 -18.40 8.18
N VAL A 209 0.24 -18.32 6.99
CA VAL A 209 -0.23 -19.48 6.22
C VAL A 209 0.50 -19.61 4.90
N VAL A 210 0.69 -20.86 4.44
CA VAL A 210 1.43 -21.18 3.21
C VAL A 210 0.86 -22.43 2.53
N GLY A 211 0.94 -22.49 1.23
CA GLY A 211 0.66 -23.66 0.41
C GLY A 211 -0.70 -23.68 -0.27
N THR A 212 -1.00 -24.79 -0.96
CA THR A 212 -2.24 -25.03 -1.72
C THR A 212 -2.76 -26.43 -1.37
N PRO A 213 -3.81 -26.52 -0.52
CA PRO A 213 -4.44 -25.42 0.22
C PRO A 213 -3.51 -24.86 1.30
N ALA A 214 -3.72 -23.58 1.66
CA ALA A 214 -2.92 -22.92 2.68
C ALA A 214 -3.12 -23.54 4.06
N ARG A 215 -2.03 -23.70 4.80
CA ARG A 215 -2.01 -24.24 6.17
C ARG A 215 -1.11 -23.36 7.03
N LEU A 216 -1.34 -23.40 8.34
CA LEU A 216 -0.53 -22.68 9.31
C LEU A 216 0.95 -23.05 9.13
N MET A 217 1.79 -22.05 8.99
CA MET A 217 3.24 -22.26 8.93
C MET A 217 3.77 -22.46 10.34
N VAL A 218 4.02 -23.71 10.69
CA VAL A 218 4.73 -24.07 11.94
C VAL A 218 6.22 -23.75 11.74
N LYS A 219 6.84 -23.14 12.76
CA LYS A 219 8.29 -22.83 12.76
C LYS A 219 9.10 -24.12 12.88
#